data_fef3d12801133f48c936354b587d63de
#
_entry.id   fef3d12801133f48c936354b587d63de
#
_cell.length_a   1.000
_cell.length_b   1.000
_cell.length_c   1.000
_cell.angle_alpha   90.00
_cell.angle_beta   90.00
_cell.angle_gamma   90.00
#
_symmetry.space_group_name_H-M   'P 1'
#
loop_
_entity.id
_entity.type
_entity.pdbx_description
1 polymer ?
#
loop_
_entity_poly.entity_id
_entity_poly.type
_entity_poly.pdbx_seq_one_letter_code
_entity_poly.pdbx_strand_id
1 'polypeptide(L)'
;GDNGQYAHLILQVAPRDGEHGLGIEFAVLPGEVPECYRPAIAEAIRAAADSGIAFGHPLTGLQVTVAGGSFRAGESSESAFRAVAGLALKEAVRAARPVLLEPIVAVEVRTPQECLGDVIADLAARRGRVAEVDAAQAQCVRVVGQAPLAELCGYATELRSLTKGRADFATEPLRFERVSPDHSHQLLHQA
;
A
#
# COMPACT_ATOMS: atom_id res chain seq x y z
N GLY A 1 29.04 -16.12 -22.90
CA GLY A 1 28.24 -15.06 -22.33
C GLY A 1 27.05 -14.77 -23.23
N ASP A 2 25.87 -14.75 -22.65
CA ASP A 2 24.62 -14.51 -23.37
C ASP A 2 24.52 -13.00 -23.66
N ASN A 3 24.87 -12.60 -24.88
CA ASN A 3 24.92 -11.20 -25.32
C ASN A 3 23.64 -10.76 -26.05
N GLY A 4 22.58 -11.57 -26.03
CA GLY A 4 21.32 -11.23 -26.66
C GLY A 4 20.60 -10.08 -25.95
N GLN A 5 20.15 -9.08 -26.71
CA GLN A 5 19.46 -7.88 -26.18
C GLN A 5 18.02 -7.74 -26.67
N TYR A 6 17.44 -8.76 -27.30
CA TYR A 6 16.06 -8.73 -27.75
C TYR A 6 15.13 -9.33 -26.70
N ALA A 7 14.13 -8.58 -26.28
CA ALA A 7 12.97 -9.07 -25.54
C ALA A 7 11.78 -8.15 -25.80
N HIS A 8 10.60 -8.75 -25.89
CA HIS A 8 9.35 -8.01 -26.00
C HIS A 8 8.31 -8.65 -25.06
N LEU A 9 7.61 -7.81 -24.28
CA LEU A 9 6.54 -8.22 -23.39
C LEU A 9 5.35 -7.27 -23.50
N ILE A 10 4.16 -7.84 -23.38
CA ILE A 10 2.90 -7.13 -23.25
C ILE A 10 2.38 -7.40 -21.83
N LEU A 11 2.27 -6.35 -21.01
CA LEU A 11 1.74 -6.44 -19.67
C LEU A 11 0.37 -5.77 -19.59
N GLN A 12 -0.53 -6.42 -18.87
CA GLN A 12 -1.79 -5.85 -18.43
C GLN A 12 -1.75 -5.71 -16.91
N VAL A 13 -2.26 -4.59 -16.38
CA VAL A 13 -2.36 -4.35 -14.95
C VAL A 13 -3.81 -4.06 -14.58
N ALA A 14 -4.25 -4.64 -13.48
CA ALA A 14 -5.60 -4.48 -12.96
C ALA A 14 -5.56 -4.37 -11.43
N PRO A 15 -6.53 -3.71 -10.78
CA PRO A 15 -6.66 -3.78 -9.34
C PRO A 15 -6.97 -5.21 -8.90
N ARG A 16 -6.48 -5.58 -7.72
CA ARG A 16 -6.74 -6.87 -7.08
C ARG A 16 -7.64 -6.64 -5.88
N ASP A 17 -8.94 -6.76 -6.09
CA ASP A 17 -9.94 -6.45 -5.09
C ASP A 17 -9.85 -7.38 -3.87
N GLY A 18 -9.81 -6.76 -2.68
CA GLY A 18 -9.83 -7.48 -1.40
C GLY A 18 -8.51 -8.16 -1.01
N GLU A 19 -7.49 -8.15 -1.86
CA GLU A 19 -6.19 -8.73 -1.56
C GLU A 19 -5.08 -7.70 -1.60
N HIS A 20 -4.25 -7.69 -0.56
CA HIS A 20 -3.02 -6.91 -0.52
C HIS A 20 -1.89 -7.67 -1.21
N GLY A 21 -0.96 -6.93 -1.80
CA GLY A 21 0.20 -7.49 -2.47
C GLY A 21 0.10 -7.49 -3.99
N LEU A 22 1.01 -8.24 -4.62
CA LEU A 22 1.20 -8.32 -6.06
C LEU A 22 0.86 -9.74 -6.55
N GLY A 23 -0.12 -9.86 -7.44
CA GLY A 23 -0.38 -11.06 -8.21
C GLY A 23 0.36 -11.01 -9.55
N ILE A 24 0.92 -12.14 -10.00
CA ILE A 24 1.56 -12.25 -11.31
C ILE A 24 1.04 -13.50 -12.00
N GLU A 25 0.55 -13.34 -13.22
CA GLU A 25 0.01 -14.39 -14.05
C GLU A 25 0.61 -14.35 -15.46
N PHE A 26 0.78 -15.52 -16.08
CA PHE A 26 1.25 -15.65 -17.45
C PHE A 26 0.12 -16.21 -18.32
N ALA A 27 -0.47 -15.35 -19.16
CA ALA A 27 -1.51 -15.67 -20.14
C ALA A 27 -0.95 -15.59 -21.57
N VAL A 28 0.27 -16.11 -21.76
CA VAL A 28 0.98 -16.08 -23.05
C VAL A 28 0.69 -17.35 -23.86
N LEU A 29 0.63 -17.23 -25.19
CA LEU A 29 0.53 -18.37 -26.08
C LEU A 29 1.82 -19.21 -26.09
N PRO A 30 1.72 -20.52 -26.38
CA PRO A 30 2.89 -21.36 -26.52
C PRO A 30 3.86 -20.81 -27.56
N GLY A 31 5.13 -20.66 -27.18
CA GLY A 31 6.18 -20.14 -28.05
C GLY A 31 6.41 -18.64 -28.05
N GLU A 32 5.51 -17.81 -27.46
CA GLU A 32 5.72 -16.36 -27.35
C GLU A 32 6.80 -16.00 -26.34
N VAL A 33 6.72 -16.59 -25.14
CA VAL A 33 7.69 -16.41 -24.06
C VAL A 33 8.08 -17.77 -23.52
N PRO A 34 9.33 -18.25 -23.78
CA PRO A 34 9.80 -19.52 -23.27
C PRO A 34 9.71 -19.62 -21.75
N GLU A 35 9.37 -20.80 -21.25
CA GLU A 35 9.18 -21.05 -19.82
C GLU A 35 10.42 -20.75 -18.98
N CYS A 36 11.60 -20.97 -19.54
CA CYS A 36 12.87 -20.69 -18.87
C CYS A 36 13.06 -19.21 -18.47
N TYR A 37 12.39 -18.27 -19.15
CA TYR A 37 12.47 -16.83 -18.82
C TYR A 37 11.40 -16.35 -17.83
N ARG A 38 10.32 -17.12 -17.62
CA ARG A 38 9.21 -16.73 -16.74
C ARG A 38 9.65 -16.42 -15.30
N PRO A 39 10.53 -17.19 -14.65
CA PRO A 39 11.01 -16.85 -13.31
C PRO A 39 11.70 -15.50 -13.25
N ALA A 40 12.58 -15.21 -14.21
CA ALA A 40 13.31 -13.94 -14.29
C ALA A 40 12.37 -12.76 -14.53
N ILE A 41 11.35 -12.92 -15.38
CA ILE A 41 10.31 -11.90 -15.62
C ILE A 41 9.54 -11.63 -14.33
N ALA A 42 9.09 -12.69 -13.64
CA ALA A 42 8.32 -12.55 -12.40
C ALA A 42 9.13 -11.86 -11.28
N GLU A 43 10.41 -12.21 -11.15
CA GLU A 43 11.32 -11.60 -10.20
C GLU A 43 11.55 -10.11 -10.50
N ALA A 44 11.77 -9.77 -11.77
CA ALA A 44 11.95 -8.39 -12.19
C ALA A 44 10.68 -7.54 -11.96
N ILE A 45 9.48 -8.09 -12.19
CA ILE A 45 8.21 -7.44 -11.91
C ILE A 45 8.08 -7.18 -10.40
N ARG A 46 8.41 -8.15 -9.52
CA ARG A 46 8.40 -7.96 -8.06
C ARG A 46 9.37 -6.88 -7.63
N ALA A 47 10.62 -6.97 -8.06
CA ALA A 47 11.65 -5.99 -7.73
C ALA A 47 11.26 -4.57 -8.18
N ALA A 48 10.67 -4.44 -9.37
CA ALA A 48 10.20 -3.16 -9.86
C ALA A 48 9.00 -2.64 -9.04
N ALA A 49 8.05 -3.51 -8.66
CA ALA A 49 6.92 -3.13 -7.81
C ALA A 49 7.37 -2.65 -6.43
N ASP A 50 8.39 -3.30 -5.84
CA ASP A 50 8.94 -2.94 -4.53
C ASP A 50 9.78 -1.66 -4.58
N SER A 51 10.29 -1.27 -5.76
CA SER A 51 11.15 -0.09 -5.92
C SER A 51 10.44 1.26 -5.83
N GLY A 52 9.12 1.29 -5.74
CA GLY A 52 8.36 2.53 -5.59
C GLY A 52 8.18 3.34 -6.87
N ILE A 53 7.77 2.69 -7.95
CA ILE A 53 7.64 3.25 -9.32
C ILE A 53 6.91 4.60 -9.40
N ALA A 54 5.87 4.81 -8.59
CA ALA A 54 5.01 5.99 -8.72
C ALA A 54 5.30 7.06 -7.64
N PHE A 55 5.36 6.67 -6.37
CA PHE A 55 5.41 7.59 -5.24
C PHE A 55 6.53 7.25 -4.24
N GLY A 56 7.51 6.43 -4.63
CA GLY A 56 8.55 5.97 -3.72
C GLY A 56 8.12 4.87 -2.74
N HIS A 57 6.87 4.40 -2.84
CA HIS A 57 6.32 3.32 -2.01
C HIS A 57 6.06 2.07 -2.83
N PRO A 58 6.19 0.86 -2.24
CA PRO A 58 5.87 -0.39 -2.90
C PRO A 58 4.44 -0.41 -3.45
N LEU A 59 4.25 -1.03 -4.62
CA LEU A 59 2.93 -1.25 -5.18
C LEU A 59 2.21 -2.39 -4.45
N THR A 60 0.94 -2.21 -4.17
CA THR A 60 0.08 -3.22 -3.55
C THR A 60 -1.30 -3.24 -4.19
N GLY A 61 -2.05 -4.34 -4.00
CA GLY A 61 -3.38 -4.49 -4.57
C GLY A 61 -3.38 -4.55 -6.10
N LEU A 62 -2.33 -5.10 -6.71
CA LEU A 62 -2.12 -5.11 -8.16
C LEU A 62 -2.03 -6.54 -8.71
N GLN A 63 -2.82 -6.82 -9.73
CA GLN A 63 -2.66 -7.99 -10.58
C GLN A 63 -1.90 -7.58 -11.85
N VAL A 64 -0.80 -8.28 -12.14
CA VAL A 64 -0.02 -8.14 -13.37
C VAL A 64 -0.18 -9.40 -14.19
N THR A 65 -0.68 -9.27 -15.41
CA THR A 65 -0.81 -10.37 -16.36
C THR A 65 0.17 -10.14 -17.51
N VAL A 66 1.08 -11.10 -17.72
CA VAL A 66 1.91 -11.15 -18.92
C VAL A 66 1.02 -11.69 -20.03
N ALA A 67 0.48 -10.81 -20.86
CA ALA A 67 -0.54 -11.12 -21.84
C ALA A 67 0.02 -11.53 -23.20
N GLY A 68 1.32 -11.32 -23.43
CA GLY A 68 1.99 -11.69 -24.68
C GLY A 68 3.46 -11.28 -24.66
N GLY A 69 4.15 -11.64 -25.70
CA GLY A 69 5.54 -11.30 -25.89
C GLY A 69 6.13 -11.95 -27.12
N SER A 70 7.43 -11.77 -27.30
CA SER A 70 8.17 -12.50 -28.33
C SER A 70 9.63 -12.66 -27.94
N PHE A 71 10.22 -13.76 -28.40
CA PHE A 71 11.65 -14.02 -28.26
C PHE A 71 12.28 -14.35 -29.60
N ARG A 72 13.59 -14.21 -29.69
CA ARG A 72 14.39 -14.61 -30.85
C ARG A 72 15.53 -15.49 -30.39
N ALA A 73 15.63 -16.69 -30.98
CA ALA A 73 16.69 -17.62 -30.66
C ALA A 73 18.06 -16.99 -30.97
N GLY A 74 19.00 -17.04 -30.03
CA GLY A 74 20.32 -16.44 -30.15
C GLY A 74 20.41 -14.93 -29.92
N GLU A 75 19.28 -14.22 -29.88
CA GLU A 75 19.22 -12.77 -29.63
C GLU A 75 18.54 -12.43 -28.30
N SER A 76 17.74 -13.34 -27.73
CA SER A 76 17.06 -13.14 -26.46
C SER A 76 17.85 -13.73 -25.31
N SER A 77 17.82 -13.05 -24.17
CA SER A 77 18.49 -13.45 -22.95
C SER A 77 17.64 -13.20 -21.73
N GLU A 78 17.96 -13.84 -20.63
CA GLU A 78 17.31 -13.63 -19.34
C GLU A 78 17.46 -12.17 -18.89
N SER A 79 18.64 -11.57 -19.09
CA SER A 79 18.89 -10.17 -18.74
C SER A 79 18.03 -9.20 -19.56
N ALA A 80 17.81 -9.50 -20.86
CA ALA A 80 16.93 -8.69 -21.70
C ALA A 80 15.45 -8.78 -21.22
N PHE A 81 14.98 -9.97 -20.86
CA PHE A 81 13.63 -10.13 -20.31
C PHE A 81 13.48 -9.47 -18.93
N ARG A 82 14.49 -9.52 -18.05
CA ARG A 82 14.48 -8.76 -16.79
C ARG A 82 14.36 -7.26 -17.03
N ALA A 83 15.14 -6.72 -17.93
CA ALA A 83 15.12 -5.29 -18.23
C ALA A 83 13.76 -4.84 -18.78
N VAL A 84 13.23 -5.55 -19.80
CA VAL A 84 11.96 -5.16 -20.42
C VAL A 84 10.78 -5.35 -19.46
N ALA A 85 10.79 -6.35 -18.58
CA ALA A 85 9.74 -6.57 -17.60
C ALA A 85 9.60 -5.38 -16.62
N GLY A 86 10.72 -4.87 -16.10
CA GLY A 86 10.73 -3.69 -15.25
C GLY A 86 10.26 -2.42 -15.97
N LEU A 87 10.70 -2.22 -17.22
CA LEU A 87 10.26 -1.08 -18.04
C LEU A 87 8.76 -1.16 -18.37
N ALA A 88 8.29 -2.33 -18.80
CA ALA A 88 6.89 -2.54 -19.14
C ALA A 88 5.96 -2.34 -17.93
N LEU A 89 6.34 -2.81 -16.74
CA LEU A 89 5.58 -2.56 -15.52
C LEU A 89 5.52 -1.05 -15.22
N LYS A 90 6.64 -0.35 -15.32
CA LYS A 90 6.70 1.10 -15.08
C LYS A 90 5.75 1.89 -15.99
N GLU A 91 5.71 1.55 -17.27
CA GLU A 91 4.80 2.17 -18.23
C GLU A 91 3.34 1.81 -17.95
N ALA A 92 3.05 0.54 -17.68
CA ALA A 92 1.70 0.07 -17.37
C ALA A 92 1.14 0.74 -16.11
N VAL A 93 1.94 0.83 -15.03
CA VAL A 93 1.55 1.49 -13.77
C VAL A 93 1.30 2.98 -13.98
N ARG A 94 2.15 3.67 -14.73
CA ARG A 94 1.93 5.11 -15.05
C ARG A 94 0.62 5.33 -15.80
N ALA A 95 0.34 4.49 -16.78
CA ALA A 95 -0.90 4.56 -17.56
C ALA A 95 -2.14 4.27 -16.70
N ALA A 96 -2.02 3.38 -15.71
CA ALA A 96 -3.09 2.98 -14.81
C ALA A 96 -3.45 4.05 -13.75
N ARG A 97 -2.70 5.15 -13.64
CA ARG A 97 -2.90 6.22 -12.65
C ARG A 97 -2.96 5.69 -11.21
N PRO A 98 -1.85 5.25 -10.65
CA PRO A 98 -1.79 4.73 -9.30
C PRO A 98 -2.24 5.77 -8.28
N VAL A 99 -2.77 5.31 -7.14
CA VAL A 99 -3.21 6.15 -6.04
C VAL A 99 -2.37 5.84 -4.80
N LEU A 100 -2.13 6.84 -3.97
CA LEU A 100 -1.47 6.65 -2.68
C LEU A 100 -2.48 6.05 -1.70
N LEU A 101 -2.04 5.01 -0.99
CA LEU A 101 -2.80 4.38 0.09
C LEU A 101 -2.14 4.71 1.44
N GLU A 102 -2.98 4.91 2.45
CA GLU A 102 -2.54 5.07 3.83
C GLU A 102 -3.11 3.95 4.71
N PRO A 103 -2.34 3.41 5.68
CA PRO A 103 -2.86 2.43 6.61
C PRO A 103 -3.83 3.09 7.60
N ILE A 104 -5.03 2.53 7.71
CA ILE A 104 -6.02 2.87 8.72
C ILE A 104 -5.96 1.83 9.82
N VAL A 105 -5.94 2.30 11.06
CA VAL A 105 -5.95 1.46 12.24
C VAL A 105 -7.25 1.64 13.02
N ALA A 106 -7.73 0.57 13.64
CA ALA A 106 -8.71 0.68 14.71
C ALA A 106 -8.02 1.28 15.93
N VAL A 107 -8.69 2.17 16.62
CA VAL A 107 -8.21 2.84 17.84
C VAL A 107 -9.21 2.60 18.95
N GLU A 108 -8.75 2.07 20.06
CA GLU A 108 -9.52 1.99 21.30
C GLU A 108 -8.84 2.88 22.34
N VAL A 109 -9.57 3.84 22.89
CA VAL A 109 -9.10 4.71 23.97
C VAL A 109 -9.94 4.48 25.21
N ARG A 110 -9.29 4.30 26.36
CA ARG A 110 -9.93 4.26 27.66
C ARG A 110 -9.57 5.52 28.44
N THR A 111 -10.60 6.29 28.83
CA THR A 111 -10.40 7.61 29.41
C THR A 111 -11.42 7.88 30.51
N PRO A 112 -11.11 8.73 31.53
CA PRO A 112 -12.11 9.22 32.45
C PRO A 112 -13.21 10.01 31.74
N GLN A 113 -14.44 9.93 32.25
CA GLN A 113 -15.61 10.62 31.69
C GLN A 113 -15.37 12.12 31.46
N GLU A 114 -14.66 12.77 32.38
CA GLU A 114 -14.36 14.21 32.31
C GLU A 114 -13.43 14.61 31.16
N CYS A 115 -12.62 13.66 30.63
CA CYS A 115 -11.69 13.89 29.53
C CYS A 115 -12.27 13.44 28.17
N LEU A 116 -13.49 12.87 28.14
CA LEU A 116 -14.09 12.30 26.94
C LEU A 116 -14.17 13.30 25.78
N GLY A 117 -14.62 14.53 26.08
CA GLY A 117 -14.76 15.58 25.05
C GLY A 117 -13.43 15.94 24.40
N ASP A 118 -12.38 16.10 25.20
CA ASP A 118 -11.04 16.45 24.72
C ASP A 118 -10.44 15.30 23.88
N VAL A 119 -10.63 14.05 24.29
CA VAL A 119 -10.18 12.87 23.56
C VAL A 119 -10.89 12.75 22.20
N ILE A 120 -12.21 12.96 22.16
CA ILE A 120 -12.96 12.92 20.89
C ILE A 120 -12.49 14.06 19.95
N ALA A 121 -12.31 15.26 20.48
CA ALA A 121 -11.86 16.42 19.72
C ALA A 121 -10.44 16.19 19.14
N ASP A 122 -9.52 15.65 19.93
CA ASP A 122 -8.16 15.34 19.47
C ASP A 122 -8.16 14.24 18.42
N LEU A 123 -8.92 13.15 18.60
CA LEU A 123 -9.07 12.11 17.56
C LEU A 123 -9.65 12.69 16.26
N ALA A 124 -10.65 13.58 16.35
CA ALA A 124 -11.21 14.23 15.17
C ALA A 124 -10.20 15.14 14.46
N ALA A 125 -9.37 15.89 15.21
CA ALA A 125 -8.29 16.70 14.66
C ALA A 125 -7.23 15.86 13.92
N ARG A 126 -7.06 14.60 14.31
CA ARG A 126 -6.19 13.59 13.69
C ARG A 126 -6.87 12.80 12.58
N ARG A 127 -7.90 13.32 11.96
CA ARG A 127 -8.69 12.64 10.91
C ARG A 127 -9.34 11.34 11.39
N GLY A 128 -9.39 11.14 12.72
CA GLY A 128 -10.04 9.98 13.33
C GLY A 128 -11.56 10.06 13.22
N ARG A 129 -12.19 8.90 13.12
CA ARG A 129 -13.64 8.74 13.11
C ARG A 129 -14.04 7.87 14.28
N VAL A 130 -14.72 8.46 15.27
CA VAL A 130 -15.29 7.71 16.40
C VAL A 130 -16.51 6.94 15.91
N ALA A 131 -16.54 5.64 16.19
CA ALA A 131 -17.62 4.74 15.83
C ALA A 131 -18.54 4.45 17.02
N GLU A 132 -17.96 4.31 18.22
CA GLU A 132 -18.69 3.90 19.42
C GLU A 132 -18.09 4.59 20.66
N VAL A 133 -18.97 4.93 21.60
CA VAL A 133 -18.59 5.41 22.94
C VAL A 133 -19.37 4.59 23.95
N ASP A 134 -18.66 3.81 24.75
CA ASP A 134 -19.25 2.99 25.81
C ASP A 134 -18.91 3.58 27.18
N ALA A 135 -19.93 4.08 27.86
CA ALA A 135 -19.86 4.69 29.18
C ALA A 135 -20.45 3.76 30.28
N ALA A 136 -20.55 2.46 30.02
CA ALA A 136 -21.18 1.51 30.96
C ALA A 136 -20.45 1.40 32.29
N GLN A 137 -19.19 1.80 32.37
CA GLN A 137 -18.41 1.85 33.62
C GLN A 137 -18.31 3.31 34.12
N ALA A 138 -18.85 3.59 35.28
CA ALA A 138 -19.03 4.94 35.82
C ALA A 138 -17.72 5.78 36.00
N GLN A 139 -16.55 5.18 35.88
CA GLN A 139 -15.25 5.86 36.06
C GLN A 139 -14.35 5.83 34.81
N CYS A 140 -14.68 5.00 33.81
CA CYS A 140 -13.87 4.83 32.62
C CYS A 140 -14.75 4.66 31.40
N VAL A 141 -14.56 5.51 30.41
CA VAL A 141 -15.27 5.45 29.13
C VAL A 141 -14.36 4.84 28.09
N ARG A 142 -14.91 3.93 27.32
CA ARG A 142 -14.26 3.31 26.18
C ARG A 142 -14.70 4.02 24.90
N VAL A 143 -13.77 4.54 24.15
CA VAL A 143 -13.99 5.17 22.84
C VAL A 143 -13.38 4.28 21.79
N VAL A 144 -14.16 3.84 20.82
CA VAL A 144 -13.70 3.02 19.69
C VAL A 144 -13.86 3.83 18.42
N GLY A 145 -12.83 3.81 17.62
CA GLY A 145 -12.81 4.54 16.35
C GLY A 145 -11.77 3.99 15.40
N GLN A 146 -11.46 4.77 14.38
CA GLN A 146 -10.42 4.47 13.41
C GLN A 146 -9.73 5.76 13.01
N ALA A 147 -8.43 5.69 12.73
CA ALA A 147 -7.64 6.82 12.29
C ALA A 147 -6.51 6.38 11.35
N PRO A 148 -5.99 7.27 10.49
CA PRO A 148 -4.76 7.01 9.76
C PRO A 148 -3.60 6.84 10.74
N LEU A 149 -2.77 5.79 10.51
CA LEU A 149 -1.65 5.48 11.41
C LEU A 149 -0.66 6.65 11.52
N ALA A 150 -0.43 7.37 10.42
CA ALA A 150 0.48 8.51 10.40
C ALA A 150 0.06 9.63 11.37
N GLU A 151 -1.25 9.86 11.55
CA GLU A 151 -1.79 10.88 12.44
C GLU A 151 -1.66 10.52 13.94
N LEU A 152 -1.39 9.26 14.22
CA LEU A 152 -1.18 8.78 15.60
C LEU A 152 0.27 8.84 16.06
N CYS A 153 1.17 9.35 15.22
CA CYS A 153 2.53 9.65 15.65
C CYS A 153 2.52 10.65 16.81
N GLY A 154 3.13 10.26 17.95
CA GLY A 154 3.13 11.10 19.16
C GLY A 154 1.83 11.10 19.97
N TYR A 155 0.79 10.40 19.52
CA TYR A 155 -0.52 10.39 20.20
C TYR A 155 -0.45 9.95 21.66
N ALA A 156 0.42 8.99 22.00
CA ALA A 156 0.62 8.56 23.39
C ALA A 156 0.99 9.71 24.34
N THR A 157 1.84 10.61 23.89
CA THR A 157 2.29 11.76 24.67
C THR A 157 1.18 12.78 24.81
N GLU A 158 0.49 13.08 23.72
CA GLU A 158 -0.63 14.02 23.72
C GLU A 158 -1.79 13.53 24.58
N LEU A 159 -2.18 12.27 24.45
CA LEU A 159 -3.23 11.65 25.26
C LEU A 159 -2.91 11.69 26.75
N ARG A 160 -1.65 11.45 27.14
CA ARG A 160 -1.21 11.58 28.54
C ARG A 160 -1.30 13.04 29.02
N SER A 161 -0.95 14.00 28.18
CA SER A 161 -1.07 15.42 28.50
C SER A 161 -2.52 15.81 28.72
N LEU A 162 -3.42 15.48 27.79
CA LEU A 162 -4.86 15.76 27.85
C LEU A 162 -5.53 15.15 29.07
N THR A 163 -5.13 13.96 29.48
CA THR A 163 -5.81 13.19 30.53
C THR A 163 -5.04 13.10 31.85
N LYS A 164 -3.93 13.84 31.96
CA LYS A 164 -3.01 13.80 33.11
C LYS A 164 -2.52 12.37 33.42
N GLY A 165 -2.24 11.62 32.37
CA GLY A 165 -1.75 10.23 32.46
C GLY A 165 -2.81 9.18 32.82
N ARG A 166 -4.11 9.52 32.81
CA ARG A 166 -5.20 8.64 33.25
C ARG A 166 -5.89 7.90 32.11
N ALA A 167 -5.47 8.10 30.87
CA ALA A 167 -5.97 7.37 29.71
C ALA A 167 -4.89 6.48 29.12
N ASP A 168 -5.34 5.41 28.49
CA ASP A 168 -4.54 4.53 27.64
C ASP A 168 -5.21 4.33 26.28
N PHE A 169 -4.44 3.85 25.30
CA PHE A 169 -4.98 3.49 24.00
C PHE A 169 -4.28 2.27 23.43
N ALA A 170 -5.01 1.56 22.57
CA ALA A 170 -4.50 0.48 21.76
C ALA A 170 -4.87 0.70 20.29
N THR A 171 -4.05 0.17 19.39
CA THR A 171 -4.32 0.22 17.95
C THR A 171 -4.14 -1.15 17.33
N GLU A 172 -4.98 -1.46 16.34
CA GLU A 172 -4.89 -2.67 15.54
C GLU A 172 -4.96 -2.31 14.04
N PRO A 173 -4.14 -2.93 13.18
CA PRO A 173 -4.25 -2.74 11.74
C PRO A 173 -5.64 -3.12 11.25
N LEU A 174 -6.26 -2.25 10.42
CA LEU A 174 -7.61 -2.49 9.92
C LEU A 174 -7.62 -2.71 8.41
N ARG A 175 -7.14 -1.74 7.65
CA ARG A 175 -7.09 -1.78 6.18
C ARG A 175 -6.23 -0.66 5.62
N PHE A 176 -6.02 -0.69 4.31
CA PHE A 176 -5.52 0.47 3.58
C PHE A 176 -6.69 1.24 2.94
N GLU A 177 -6.62 2.56 2.97
CA GLU A 177 -7.56 3.45 2.28
C GLU A 177 -6.83 4.43 1.38
N ARG A 178 -7.52 4.89 0.34
CA ARG A 178 -6.99 5.92 -0.55
C ARG A 178 -6.83 7.24 0.19
N VAL A 179 -5.65 7.83 0.11
CA VAL A 179 -5.40 9.17 0.62
C VAL A 179 -6.21 10.18 -0.19
N SER A 180 -6.83 11.15 0.50
CA SER A 180 -7.55 12.23 -0.19
C SER A 180 -6.58 13.08 -1.03
N PRO A 181 -7.02 13.65 -2.17
CA PRO A 181 -6.17 14.46 -3.03
C PRO A 181 -5.46 15.59 -2.29
N ASP A 182 -6.14 16.24 -1.35
CA ASP A 182 -5.59 17.36 -0.57
C ASP A 182 -4.43 16.93 0.33
N HIS A 183 -4.49 15.72 0.90
CA HIS A 183 -3.44 15.18 1.77
C HIS A 183 -2.33 14.46 1.00
N SER A 184 -2.62 13.94 -0.19
CA SER A 184 -1.61 13.26 -1.01
C SER A 184 -0.46 14.20 -1.40
N HIS A 185 -0.74 15.47 -1.70
CA HIS A 185 0.27 16.49 -1.96
C HIS A 185 1.17 16.74 -0.74
N GLN A 186 0.61 16.77 0.47
CA GLN A 186 1.38 16.99 1.69
C GLN A 186 2.32 15.82 2.01
N LEU A 187 1.83 14.58 1.87
CA LEU A 187 2.63 13.38 2.14
C LEU A 187 3.76 13.18 1.12
N LEU A 188 3.55 13.52 -0.14
CA LEU A 188 4.58 13.40 -1.19
C LEU A 188 5.68 14.45 -1.10
N HIS A 189 5.48 15.56 -0.38
CA HIS A 189 6.48 16.60 -0.17
C HIS A 189 7.27 16.43 1.14
N GLN A 190 6.89 15.49 2.00
CA GLN A 190 7.58 15.18 3.26
C GLN A 190 8.51 13.95 3.19
N ALA A 191 8.50 13.23 2.08
CA ALA A 191 9.38 12.11 1.77
C ALA A 191 10.52 12.58 0.84
#